data_9785efca78b28035e8df941d17a4b902
#
_entry.id   9785efca78b28035e8df941d17a4b902
#
_cell.length_a   1.000
_cell.length_b   1.000
_cell.length_c   1.000
_cell.angle_alpha   90.00
_cell.angle_beta   90.00
_cell.angle_gamma   90.00
#
_symmetry.space_group_name_H-M   'P 1'
#
loop_
_entity.id
_entity.type
_entity.pdbx_description
1 polymer ?
#
loop_
_entity_poly.entity_id
_entity_poly.type
_entity_poly.pdbx_seq_one_letter_code
_entity_poly.pdbx_strand_id
1 'polypeptide(L)'
;MVRGQGVLAESGPLFARLGKRPLVVGGDRTLQAAMPFLKAPLAELTTATAAYQKDCSEAALTDLHQAAERHSADCIIGPGGGKALDAAKLLAHQRQLPVATVPTSAATCAGWTALSNVYSDRGAFLYDVGLPRCPEMIVLDYDLVATAPKRTLVAGIGDAIAKWYEASVSSGHSGHTLIIGAVQQARVLRDILFQKSAAALENPGGDDWREVVDAAVLMAGVIGGMGGAQCRTVAAHAVHNGLTHVSANGTLHGEKVAYGILVQLRLEEMGPGNVLAATSRQQLLQFYSQLGLPKSLADMGMDKLTVAQLQQAATVACQADSDIHRLPFSVDPDQVMAAMVSTTAPAGSPGGKTPISTAQLITSE
;
A
#
# COMPACT_ATOMS: atom_id res chain seq x y z
N MET A 1 14.34 -14.74 4.00
CA MET A 1 13.19 -14.32 4.83
C MET A 1 13.27 -15.04 6.17
N VAL A 2 13.19 -14.28 7.26
CA VAL A 2 13.09 -14.77 8.64
C VAL A 2 11.78 -14.23 9.21
N ARG A 3 10.96 -15.10 9.80
CA ARG A 3 9.68 -14.68 10.40
C ARG A 3 9.35 -15.55 11.60
N GLY A 4 8.73 -14.96 12.59
CA GLY A 4 8.32 -15.65 13.81
C GLY A 4 8.26 -14.73 15.00
N GLN A 5 7.97 -15.30 16.15
CA GLN A 5 7.97 -14.60 17.43
C GLN A 5 9.40 -14.53 17.97
N GLY A 6 9.88 -13.32 18.34
CA GLY A 6 11.20 -13.12 18.94
C GLY A 6 12.38 -13.39 18.00
N VAL A 7 12.16 -13.56 16.69
CA VAL A 7 13.23 -13.93 15.73
C VAL A 7 14.30 -12.85 15.54
N LEU A 8 14.02 -11.61 15.87
CA LEU A 8 15.03 -10.54 15.85
C LEU A 8 16.17 -10.83 16.81
N ALA A 9 15.89 -11.36 17.97
CA ALA A 9 16.92 -11.64 18.99
C ALA A 9 18.03 -12.59 18.46
N GLU A 10 17.66 -13.51 17.55
CA GLU A 10 18.56 -14.50 16.96
C GLU A 10 19.15 -14.06 15.60
N SER A 11 18.76 -12.87 15.09
CA SER A 11 19.12 -12.43 13.74
C SER A 11 20.52 -11.80 13.63
N GLY A 12 21.28 -11.67 14.73
CA GLY A 12 22.62 -11.08 14.73
C GLY A 12 23.59 -11.67 13.69
N PRO A 13 23.77 -13.02 13.65
CA PRO A 13 24.63 -13.65 12.64
C PRO A 13 24.20 -13.40 11.20
N LEU A 14 22.88 -13.19 10.97
CA LEU A 14 22.35 -12.90 9.65
C LEU A 14 22.64 -11.46 9.24
N PHE A 15 22.49 -10.49 10.15
CA PHE A 15 22.89 -9.11 9.89
C PHE A 15 24.41 -9.01 9.63
N ALA A 16 25.22 -9.73 10.39
CA ALA A 16 26.68 -9.75 10.23
C ALA A 16 27.15 -10.30 8.88
N ARG A 17 26.32 -11.09 8.16
CA ARG A 17 26.60 -11.55 6.79
C ARG A 17 26.36 -10.45 5.76
N LEU A 18 25.53 -9.47 6.03
CA LEU A 18 25.30 -8.33 5.12
C LEU A 18 26.43 -7.32 5.19
N GLY A 19 26.97 -7.09 6.38
CA GLY A 19 28.06 -6.13 6.61
C GLY A 19 28.47 -6.04 8.07
N LYS A 20 29.51 -5.25 8.33
CA LYS A 20 30.03 -5.00 9.68
C LYS A 20 29.72 -3.60 10.21
N ARG A 21 29.31 -2.71 9.33
CA ARG A 21 29.04 -1.30 9.61
C ARG A 21 27.63 -0.91 9.13
N PRO A 22 26.57 -1.51 9.73
CA PRO A 22 25.20 -1.19 9.34
C PRO A 22 24.84 0.25 9.67
N LEU A 23 24.17 0.94 8.72
CA LEU A 23 23.40 2.14 9.00
C LEU A 23 21.94 1.73 9.22
N VAL A 24 21.39 1.98 10.41
CA VAL A 24 19.99 1.74 10.73
C VAL A 24 19.18 2.97 10.34
N VAL A 25 18.29 2.82 9.36
CA VAL A 25 17.51 3.90 8.75
C VAL A 25 16.03 3.75 9.09
N GLY A 26 15.46 4.73 9.78
CA GLY A 26 14.03 4.71 10.14
C GLY A 26 13.50 6.10 10.48
N GLY A 27 12.22 6.25 10.72
CA GLY A 27 11.68 7.47 11.31
C GLY A 27 11.89 7.49 12.83
N ASP A 28 11.88 8.66 13.46
CA ASP A 28 12.18 8.80 14.90
C ASP A 28 11.35 7.85 15.77
N ARG A 29 10.04 7.79 15.54
CA ARG A 29 9.14 6.91 16.30
C ARG A 29 9.44 5.42 16.06
N THR A 30 9.74 5.06 14.83
CA THR A 30 10.01 3.65 14.47
C THR A 30 11.38 3.21 14.96
N LEU A 31 12.38 4.08 14.93
CA LEU A 31 13.68 3.83 15.56
C LEU A 31 13.52 3.62 17.08
N GLN A 32 12.77 4.50 17.74
CA GLN A 32 12.49 4.36 19.17
C GLN A 32 11.83 3.03 19.51
N ALA A 33 10.85 2.57 18.70
CA ALA A 33 10.16 1.30 18.91
C ALA A 33 11.02 0.08 18.57
N ALA A 34 11.85 0.14 17.52
CA ALA A 34 12.62 -1.00 17.02
C ALA A 34 13.95 -1.19 17.73
N MET A 35 14.61 -0.11 18.21
CA MET A 35 15.93 -0.19 18.81
C MET A 35 16.02 -1.13 20.02
N PRO A 36 15.03 -1.24 20.92
CA PRO A 36 15.07 -2.25 21.99
C PRO A 36 15.20 -3.69 21.47
N PHE A 37 14.59 -4.01 20.33
CA PHE A 37 14.67 -5.32 19.67
C PHE A 37 15.97 -5.51 18.87
N LEU A 38 16.54 -4.42 18.36
CA LEU A 38 17.75 -4.46 17.51
C LEU A 38 19.06 -4.36 18.30
N LYS A 39 19.02 -3.88 19.54
CA LYS A 39 20.23 -3.64 20.34
C LYS A 39 21.07 -4.91 20.52
N ALA A 40 20.47 -6.02 20.90
CA ALA A 40 21.18 -7.27 21.10
C ALA A 40 21.73 -7.87 19.80
N PRO A 41 20.92 -8.04 18.73
CA PRO A 41 21.43 -8.59 17.46
C PRO A 41 22.48 -7.73 16.75
N LEU A 42 22.57 -6.45 17.09
CA LEU A 42 23.57 -5.53 16.48
C LEU A 42 24.77 -5.24 17.41
N ALA A 43 24.84 -5.86 18.60
CA ALA A 43 25.83 -5.53 19.63
C ALA A 43 27.28 -5.71 19.16
N GLU A 44 27.56 -6.67 18.28
CA GLU A 44 28.91 -6.95 17.76
C GLU A 44 29.24 -6.17 16.46
N LEU A 45 28.32 -5.33 15.99
CA LEU A 45 28.49 -4.55 14.76
C LEU A 45 28.77 -3.08 15.09
N THR A 46 29.51 -2.41 14.22
CA THR A 46 29.75 -0.97 14.33
C THR A 46 28.55 -0.23 13.75
N THR A 47 27.52 -0.02 14.56
CA THR A 47 26.21 0.49 14.13
C THR A 47 26.11 2.01 14.27
N ALA A 48 25.52 2.67 13.28
CA ALA A 48 25.03 4.04 13.38
C ALA A 48 23.54 4.09 13.03
N THR A 49 22.86 5.13 13.48
CA THR A 49 21.45 5.38 13.16
C THR A 49 21.28 6.67 12.38
N ALA A 50 20.34 6.69 11.43
CA ALA A 50 19.94 7.89 10.72
C ALA A 50 18.41 7.94 10.62
N ALA A 51 17.85 9.07 11.06
CA ALA A 51 16.42 9.30 10.90
C ALA A 51 16.16 10.07 9.60
N TYR A 52 15.22 9.58 8.79
CA TYR A 52 14.60 10.44 7.78
C TYR A 52 13.49 11.25 8.47
N GLN A 53 13.25 12.50 8.03
CA GLN A 53 12.39 13.41 8.79
C GLN A 53 10.91 13.01 8.78
N LYS A 54 10.22 13.12 7.63
CA LYS A 54 8.77 12.89 7.55
C LYS A 54 8.37 11.88 6.48
N ASP A 55 9.04 11.92 5.34
CA ASP A 55 8.70 11.13 4.17
C ASP A 55 9.96 10.59 3.48
N CYS A 56 9.81 9.56 2.64
CA CYS A 56 10.84 9.14 1.70
C CYS A 56 10.90 10.18 0.56
N SER A 57 11.58 11.30 0.82
CA SER A 57 11.74 12.42 -0.12
C SER A 57 13.18 12.52 -0.60
N GLU A 58 13.39 13.27 -1.69
CA GLU A 58 14.74 13.50 -2.21
C GLU A 58 15.65 14.22 -1.21
N ALA A 59 15.11 15.17 -0.43
CA ALA A 59 15.83 15.84 0.62
C ALA A 59 16.23 14.85 1.72
N ALA A 60 15.30 14.00 2.18
CA ALA A 60 15.58 12.96 3.17
C ALA A 60 16.64 11.96 2.66
N LEU A 61 16.57 11.55 1.39
CA LEU A 61 17.57 10.67 0.79
C LEU A 61 18.96 11.32 0.74
N THR A 62 19.04 12.62 0.44
CA THR A 62 20.31 13.37 0.47
C THR A 62 20.96 13.32 1.85
N ASP A 63 20.20 13.54 2.92
CA ASP A 63 20.70 13.48 4.29
C ASP A 63 21.14 12.05 4.68
N LEU A 64 20.38 11.04 4.24
CA LEU A 64 20.70 9.63 4.46
C LEU A 64 21.97 9.20 3.71
N HIS A 65 22.21 9.70 2.51
CA HIS A 65 23.46 9.49 1.76
C HIS A 65 24.66 10.02 2.54
N GLN A 66 24.59 11.25 3.05
CA GLN A 66 25.64 11.83 3.86
C GLN A 66 25.88 11.05 5.17
N ALA A 67 24.82 10.56 5.81
CA ALA A 67 24.92 9.73 7.00
C ALA A 67 25.62 8.39 6.70
N ALA A 68 25.28 7.75 5.59
CA ALA A 68 25.91 6.51 5.15
C ALA A 68 27.41 6.70 4.84
N GLU A 69 27.76 7.82 4.22
CA GLU A 69 29.15 8.16 3.91
C GLU A 69 29.97 8.45 5.18
N ARG A 70 29.48 9.31 6.07
CA ARG A 70 30.16 9.61 7.36
C ARG A 70 30.38 8.36 8.18
N HIS A 71 29.44 7.42 8.18
CA HIS A 71 29.57 6.15 8.88
C HIS A 71 30.43 5.13 8.13
N SER A 72 30.72 5.34 6.86
CA SER A 72 31.30 4.34 5.96
C SER A 72 30.47 3.04 5.99
N ALA A 73 29.14 3.19 5.83
CA ALA A 73 28.20 2.09 5.91
C ALA A 73 28.48 1.05 4.80
N ASP A 74 28.47 -0.23 5.13
CA ASP A 74 28.62 -1.36 4.21
C ASP A 74 27.32 -2.16 4.04
N CYS A 75 26.30 -1.88 4.84
CA CYS A 75 24.93 -2.39 4.68
C CYS A 75 23.92 -1.43 5.31
N ILE A 76 22.66 -1.60 4.91
CA ILE A 76 21.51 -0.82 5.44
C ILE A 76 20.58 -1.76 6.19
N ILE A 77 20.08 -1.33 7.35
CA ILE A 77 19.00 -1.98 8.08
C ILE A 77 17.86 -0.99 8.18
N GLY A 78 16.69 -1.33 7.61
CA GLY A 78 15.52 -0.46 7.57
C GLY A 78 14.41 -0.93 8.52
N PRO A 79 14.41 -0.54 9.81
CA PRO A 79 13.25 -0.77 10.66
C PRO A 79 12.16 0.28 10.41
N GLY A 80 10.90 -0.18 10.18
CA GLY A 80 9.81 0.78 10.07
C GLY A 80 8.57 0.32 9.33
N GLY A 81 7.67 1.27 9.10
CA GLY A 81 6.56 1.14 8.17
C GLY A 81 6.95 1.51 6.73
N GLY A 82 5.99 1.56 5.81
CA GLY A 82 6.24 1.70 4.36
C GLY A 82 7.29 2.75 3.98
N LYS A 83 7.15 3.99 4.44
CA LYS A 83 8.07 5.09 4.10
C LYS A 83 9.53 4.84 4.57
N ALA A 84 9.70 4.27 5.76
CA ALA A 84 11.02 3.91 6.28
C ALA A 84 11.66 2.79 5.46
N LEU A 85 10.85 1.77 5.13
CA LEU A 85 11.29 0.63 4.33
C LEU A 85 11.67 1.08 2.91
N ASP A 86 10.89 1.99 2.31
CA ASP A 86 11.18 2.56 1.00
C ASP A 86 12.46 3.42 1.02
N ALA A 87 12.64 4.27 2.02
CA ALA A 87 13.85 5.08 2.17
C ALA A 87 15.11 4.20 2.34
N ALA A 88 15.03 3.16 3.17
CA ALA A 88 16.14 2.24 3.39
C ALA A 88 16.52 1.46 2.11
N LYS A 89 15.52 0.94 1.38
CA LYS A 89 15.73 0.21 0.13
C LYS A 89 16.31 1.11 -0.97
N LEU A 90 15.76 2.32 -1.11
CA LEU A 90 16.21 3.25 -2.14
C LEU A 90 17.62 3.75 -1.87
N LEU A 91 17.95 4.10 -0.61
CA LEU A 91 19.31 4.43 -0.20
C LEU A 91 20.29 3.29 -0.50
N ALA A 92 19.93 2.06 -0.13
CA ALA A 92 20.77 0.88 -0.37
C ALA A 92 21.00 0.66 -1.88
N HIS A 93 19.96 0.80 -2.69
CA HIS A 93 20.05 0.70 -4.14
C HIS A 93 20.98 1.75 -4.73
N GLN A 94 20.81 3.02 -4.37
CA GLN A 94 21.62 4.14 -4.87
C GLN A 94 23.10 4.03 -4.46
N ARG A 95 23.37 3.40 -3.31
CA ARG A 95 24.75 3.17 -2.82
C ARG A 95 25.30 1.79 -3.15
N GLN A 96 24.51 0.95 -3.82
CA GLN A 96 24.90 -0.44 -4.15
C GLN A 96 25.25 -1.28 -2.92
N LEU A 97 24.53 -1.06 -1.82
CA LEU A 97 24.69 -1.77 -0.55
C LEU A 97 23.61 -2.83 -0.37
N PRO A 98 23.88 -3.92 0.35
CA PRO A 98 22.85 -4.86 0.77
C PRO A 98 21.91 -4.23 1.79
N VAL A 99 20.61 -4.65 1.79
CA VAL A 99 19.61 -4.14 2.70
C VAL A 99 18.83 -5.25 3.39
N ALA A 100 18.69 -5.11 4.71
CA ALA A 100 17.71 -5.84 5.51
C ALA A 100 16.54 -4.94 5.87
N THR A 101 15.32 -5.42 5.67
CA THR A 101 14.10 -4.74 6.13
C THR A 101 13.57 -5.39 7.40
N VAL A 102 13.12 -4.54 8.32
CA VAL A 102 12.53 -4.97 9.60
C VAL A 102 11.19 -4.25 9.78
N PRO A 103 10.07 -4.81 9.25
CA PRO A 103 8.76 -4.20 9.40
C PRO A 103 8.39 -4.04 10.88
N THR A 104 8.07 -2.81 11.30
CA THR A 104 7.57 -2.53 12.66
C THR A 104 6.06 -2.52 12.73
N SER A 105 5.39 -2.73 11.63
CA SER A 105 3.94 -2.85 11.51
C SER A 105 3.57 -3.62 10.25
N ALA A 106 2.37 -4.16 10.20
CA ALA A 106 1.85 -4.84 9.02
C ALA A 106 1.01 -3.92 8.12
N ALA A 107 1.37 -2.63 8.02
CA ALA A 107 0.61 -1.62 7.28
C ALA A 107 0.74 -1.74 5.75
N THR A 108 1.71 -2.48 5.23
CA THR A 108 2.01 -2.60 3.80
C THR A 108 3.01 -3.73 3.54
N CYS A 109 3.09 -4.18 2.31
CA CYS A 109 4.07 -5.16 1.85
C CYS A 109 5.44 -4.56 1.48
N ALA A 110 5.70 -3.28 1.73
CA ALA A 110 6.92 -2.58 1.32
C ALA A 110 8.22 -3.25 1.81
N GLY A 111 8.17 -3.99 2.92
CA GLY A 111 9.30 -4.77 3.44
C GLY A 111 9.79 -5.88 2.52
N TRP A 112 8.97 -6.35 1.60
CA TRP A 112 9.27 -7.48 0.71
C TRP A 112 9.00 -7.16 -0.77
N THR A 113 9.23 -5.92 -1.19
CA THR A 113 9.02 -5.50 -2.58
C THR A 113 10.28 -4.92 -3.19
N ALA A 114 10.47 -5.16 -4.50
CA ALA A 114 11.50 -4.54 -5.32
C ALA A 114 11.00 -3.18 -5.86
N LEU A 115 10.56 -2.31 -4.96
CA LEU A 115 10.00 -1.00 -5.27
C LEU A 115 10.21 -0.06 -4.09
N SER A 116 10.38 1.22 -4.38
CA SER A 116 10.33 2.30 -3.39
C SER A 116 9.53 3.47 -3.93
N ASN A 117 8.63 4.01 -3.10
CA ASN A 117 7.87 5.21 -3.43
C ASN A 117 8.58 6.45 -2.93
N VAL A 118 8.59 7.50 -3.75
CA VAL A 118 9.14 8.82 -3.44
C VAL A 118 8.02 9.82 -3.29
N TYR A 119 8.11 10.63 -2.24
CA TYR A 119 7.12 11.64 -1.88
C TYR A 119 7.76 13.01 -1.81
N SER A 120 6.96 14.05 -1.94
CA SER A 120 7.39 15.41 -1.61
C SER A 120 7.56 15.56 -0.09
N ASP A 121 8.25 16.60 0.38
CA ASP A 121 8.37 16.93 1.81
C ASP A 121 7.03 17.24 2.49
N ARG A 122 5.94 17.38 1.71
CA ARG A 122 4.57 17.54 2.18
C ARG A 122 3.75 16.26 2.13
N GLY A 123 4.35 15.13 1.74
CA GLY A 123 3.72 13.82 1.70
C GLY A 123 2.88 13.52 0.46
N ALA A 124 2.93 14.36 -0.60
CA ALA A 124 2.32 14.05 -1.88
C ALA A 124 3.19 13.02 -2.62
N PHE A 125 2.55 11.99 -3.19
CA PHE A 125 3.24 11.02 -4.05
C PHE A 125 3.80 11.73 -5.29
N LEU A 126 5.05 11.42 -5.63
CA LEU A 126 5.72 11.96 -6.82
C LEU A 126 5.91 10.87 -7.87
N TYR A 127 6.63 9.81 -7.54
CA TYR A 127 6.93 8.70 -8.44
C TYR A 127 7.36 7.46 -7.64
N ASP A 128 7.39 6.33 -8.31
CA ASP A 128 8.00 5.11 -7.78
C ASP A 128 9.32 4.77 -8.50
N VAL A 129 10.17 4.03 -7.81
CA VAL A 129 11.44 3.53 -8.34
C VAL A 129 11.40 2.01 -8.30
N GLY A 130 11.37 1.39 -9.49
CA GLY A 130 11.55 -0.04 -9.62
C GLY A 130 12.98 -0.43 -9.24
N LEU A 131 13.13 -1.33 -8.28
CA LEU A 131 14.43 -1.84 -7.85
C LEU A 131 14.76 -3.14 -8.60
N PRO A 132 16.05 -3.42 -8.87
CA PRO A 132 16.44 -4.63 -9.62
C PRO A 132 16.21 -5.92 -8.84
N ARG A 133 16.06 -5.83 -7.52
CA ARG A 133 15.85 -6.98 -6.61
C ARG A 133 15.10 -6.59 -5.36
N CYS A 134 14.46 -7.57 -4.72
CA CYS A 134 13.94 -7.43 -3.36
C CYS A 134 15.09 -7.25 -2.36
N PRO A 135 14.81 -6.81 -1.12
CA PRO A 135 15.79 -6.80 -0.04
C PRO A 135 16.48 -8.16 0.12
N GLU A 136 17.77 -8.16 0.44
CA GLU A 136 18.52 -9.40 0.71
C GLU A 136 17.92 -10.16 1.88
N MET A 137 17.32 -9.46 2.82
CA MET A 137 16.68 -10.04 3.99
C MET A 137 15.47 -9.24 4.43
N ILE A 138 14.40 -9.93 4.81
CA ILE A 138 13.33 -9.41 5.67
C ILE A 138 13.34 -10.18 6.98
N VAL A 139 13.28 -9.46 8.10
CA VAL A 139 13.05 -10.04 9.43
C VAL A 139 11.71 -9.53 9.94
N LEU A 140 10.70 -10.39 9.90
CA LEU A 140 9.35 -10.12 10.35
C LEU A 140 9.15 -10.72 11.74
N ASP A 141 9.40 -9.92 12.76
CA ASP A 141 9.24 -10.30 14.17
C ASP A 141 7.84 -9.93 14.64
N TYR A 142 7.05 -10.94 15.02
CA TYR A 142 5.67 -10.74 15.43
C TYR A 142 5.54 -9.96 16.74
N ASP A 143 6.51 -10.07 17.66
CA ASP A 143 6.49 -9.31 18.90
C ASP A 143 6.72 -7.83 18.64
N LEU A 144 7.61 -7.49 17.70
CA LEU A 144 7.81 -6.10 17.26
C LEU A 144 6.56 -5.56 16.54
N VAL A 145 6.00 -6.31 15.59
CA VAL A 145 4.80 -5.90 14.85
C VAL A 145 3.60 -5.71 15.76
N ALA A 146 3.47 -6.53 16.81
CA ALA A 146 2.38 -6.44 17.80
C ALA A 146 2.45 -5.15 18.65
N THR A 147 3.60 -4.47 18.69
CA THR A 147 3.71 -3.14 19.36
C THR A 147 3.01 -2.03 18.59
N ALA A 148 2.74 -2.23 17.30
CA ALA A 148 2.13 -1.23 16.46
C ALA A 148 0.61 -1.06 16.74
N PRO A 149 0.06 0.14 16.57
CA PRO A 149 -1.38 0.35 16.71
C PRO A 149 -2.19 -0.57 15.78
N LYS A 150 -3.28 -1.14 16.27
CA LYS A 150 -4.22 -1.99 15.51
C LYS A 150 -4.59 -1.40 14.14
N ARG A 151 -4.75 -0.07 14.06
CA ARG A 151 -5.06 0.66 12.82
C ARG A 151 -4.05 0.39 11.70
N THR A 152 -2.78 0.09 12.04
CA THR A 152 -1.76 -0.20 11.02
C THR A 152 -2.02 -1.53 10.32
N LEU A 153 -2.46 -2.57 11.04
CA LEU A 153 -2.85 -3.84 10.44
C LEU A 153 -4.14 -3.68 9.62
N VAL A 154 -5.13 -2.92 10.12
CA VAL A 154 -6.35 -2.59 9.35
C VAL A 154 -6.00 -1.93 8.01
N ALA A 155 -5.09 -0.94 8.02
CA ALA A 155 -4.60 -0.31 6.80
C ALA A 155 -3.88 -1.31 5.88
N GLY A 156 -3.06 -2.21 6.46
CA GLY A 156 -2.37 -3.27 5.68
C GLY A 156 -3.33 -4.26 5.02
N ILE A 157 -4.42 -4.61 5.69
CA ILE A 157 -5.50 -5.40 5.09
C ILE A 157 -6.10 -4.66 3.89
N GLY A 158 -6.33 -3.35 4.03
CA GLY A 158 -6.84 -2.50 2.96
C GLY A 158 -5.90 -2.40 1.75
N ASP A 159 -4.59 -2.30 1.97
CA ASP A 159 -3.57 -2.32 0.92
C ASP A 159 -3.46 -3.71 0.25
N ALA A 160 -3.43 -4.76 1.07
CA ALA A 160 -3.26 -6.13 0.58
C ALA A 160 -4.43 -6.62 -0.26
N ILE A 161 -5.67 -6.32 0.14
CA ILE A 161 -6.87 -6.78 -0.59
C ILE A 161 -6.99 -6.12 -1.97
N ALA A 162 -6.36 -4.96 -2.19
CA ALA A 162 -6.30 -4.29 -3.48
C ALA A 162 -5.64 -5.15 -4.56
N LYS A 163 -4.70 -6.02 -4.17
CA LYS A 163 -4.00 -6.92 -5.12
C LYS A 163 -4.97 -7.76 -5.95
N TRP A 164 -6.07 -8.23 -5.34
CA TRP A 164 -7.09 -8.96 -6.09
C TRP A 164 -7.87 -8.05 -7.05
N TYR A 165 -8.39 -6.94 -6.54
CA TYR A 165 -9.27 -6.08 -7.34
C TYR A 165 -8.54 -5.41 -8.49
N GLU A 166 -7.27 -5.06 -8.30
CA GLU A 166 -6.45 -4.47 -9.33
C GLU A 166 -5.90 -5.51 -10.31
N ALA A 167 -5.34 -6.63 -9.83
CA ALA A 167 -4.81 -7.67 -10.72
C ALA A 167 -5.91 -8.37 -11.54
N SER A 168 -7.09 -8.58 -10.98
CA SER A 168 -8.18 -9.24 -11.71
C SER A 168 -8.69 -8.43 -12.89
N VAL A 169 -8.79 -7.12 -12.75
CA VAL A 169 -9.29 -6.24 -13.82
C VAL A 169 -8.26 -5.98 -14.90
N SER A 170 -6.99 -5.81 -14.54
CA SER A 170 -5.91 -5.49 -15.49
C SER A 170 -5.30 -6.72 -16.15
N SER A 171 -5.27 -7.86 -15.45
CA SER A 171 -4.46 -9.02 -15.82
C SER A 171 -5.21 -10.35 -15.76
N GLY A 172 -6.52 -10.33 -15.46
CA GLY A 172 -7.35 -11.54 -15.30
C GLY A 172 -7.42 -12.44 -16.55
N HIS A 173 -7.18 -11.89 -17.73
CA HIS A 173 -7.19 -12.61 -19.01
C HIS A 173 -5.78 -12.86 -19.57
N SER A 174 -4.72 -12.64 -18.80
CA SER A 174 -3.34 -12.86 -19.26
C SER A 174 -3.06 -14.32 -19.58
N GLY A 175 -2.34 -14.57 -20.70
CA GLY A 175 -1.82 -15.88 -21.06
C GLY A 175 -0.42 -16.18 -20.48
N HIS A 176 0.21 -15.23 -19.77
CA HIS A 176 1.57 -15.39 -19.24
C HIS A 176 1.56 -16.13 -17.90
N THR A 177 2.31 -17.20 -17.76
CA THR A 177 2.33 -18.10 -16.61
C THR A 177 2.50 -17.38 -15.27
N LEU A 178 3.48 -16.47 -15.16
CA LEU A 178 3.73 -15.75 -13.91
C LEU A 178 2.60 -14.79 -13.55
N ILE A 179 1.98 -14.15 -14.54
CA ILE A 179 0.83 -13.28 -14.34
C ILE A 179 -0.40 -14.07 -13.88
N ILE A 180 -0.68 -15.22 -14.54
CA ILE A 180 -1.75 -16.14 -14.10
C ILE A 180 -1.51 -16.54 -12.64
N GLY A 181 -0.29 -16.94 -12.29
CA GLY A 181 0.09 -17.28 -10.92
C GLY A 181 -0.14 -16.14 -9.93
N ALA A 182 0.27 -14.92 -10.28
CA ALA A 182 0.08 -13.74 -9.45
C ALA A 182 -1.41 -13.42 -9.21
N VAL A 183 -2.24 -13.46 -10.27
CA VAL A 183 -3.69 -13.23 -10.17
C VAL A 183 -4.37 -14.27 -9.28
N GLN A 184 -4.01 -15.57 -9.43
CA GLN A 184 -4.59 -16.62 -8.57
C GLN A 184 -4.13 -16.47 -7.11
N GLN A 185 -2.88 -16.11 -6.85
CA GLN A 185 -2.42 -15.80 -5.49
C GLN A 185 -3.12 -14.58 -4.90
N ALA A 186 -3.40 -13.54 -5.69
CA ALA A 186 -4.17 -12.38 -5.24
C ALA A 186 -5.60 -12.77 -4.84
N ARG A 187 -6.21 -13.74 -5.52
CA ARG A 187 -7.51 -14.31 -5.14
C ARG A 187 -7.44 -15.03 -3.80
N VAL A 188 -6.43 -15.89 -3.62
CA VAL A 188 -6.22 -16.61 -2.34
C VAL A 188 -5.94 -15.62 -1.21
N LEU A 189 -5.13 -14.60 -1.45
CA LEU A 189 -4.88 -13.51 -0.48
C LEU A 189 -6.18 -12.85 -0.03
N ARG A 190 -7.04 -12.45 -0.98
CA ARG A 190 -8.36 -11.88 -0.67
C ARG A 190 -9.18 -12.82 0.21
N ASP A 191 -9.24 -14.10 -0.13
CA ASP A 191 -10.07 -15.08 0.57
C ASP A 191 -9.56 -15.30 2.02
N ILE A 192 -8.23 -15.34 2.24
CA ILE A 192 -7.62 -15.37 3.57
C ILE A 192 -8.02 -14.13 4.38
N LEU A 193 -7.91 -12.94 3.79
CA LEU A 193 -8.25 -11.69 4.47
C LEU A 193 -9.73 -11.62 4.85
N PHE A 194 -10.64 -12.02 3.98
CA PHE A 194 -12.06 -12.08 4.29
C PHE A 194 -12.37 -13.05 5.44
N GLN A 195 -11.70 -14.19 5.47
CA GLN A 195 -11.98 -15.24 6.46
C GLN A 195 -11.40 -14.91 7.85
N LYS A 196 -10.19 -14.34 7.89
CA LYS A 196 -9.38 -14.27 9.13
C LYS A 196 -9.30 -12.88 9.75
N SER A 197 -9.55 -11.79 9.00
CA SER A 197 -9.23 -10.45 9.48
C SER A 197 -10.02 -10.04 10.73
N ALA A 198 -11.30 -10.39 10.84
CA ALA A 198 -12.10 -10.04 12.00
C ALA A 198 -11.54 -10.69 13.27
N ALA A 199 -11.33 -12.01 13.25
CA ALA A 199 -10.75 -12.76 14.39
C ALA A 199 -9.32 -12.30 14.71
N ALA A 200 -8.51 -12.00 13.69
CA ALA A 200 -7.16 -11.46 13.85
C ALA A 200 -7.15 -10.14 14.65
N LEU A 201 -8.10 -9.25 14.36
CA LEU A 201 -8.19 -7.96 15.04
C LEU A 201 -8.74 -8.04 16.47
N GLU A 202 -9.42 -9.13 16.82
CA GLU A 202 -9.90 -9.40 18.19
C GLU A 202 -8.82 -10.01 19.07
N ASN A 203 -7.88 -10.77 18.50
CA ASN A 203 -6.81 -11.47 19.23
C ASN A 203 -5.40 -11.16 18.65
N PRO A 204 -4.85 -9.95 18.91
CA PRO A 204 -3.49 -9.59 18.48
C PRO A 204 -2.44 -10.59 19.02
N GLY A 205 -1.55 -11.05 18.14
CA GLY A 205 -0.52 -12.05 18.46
C GLY A 205 -1.01 -13.51 18.38
N GLY A 206 -2.31 -13.76 18.22
CA GLY A 206 -2.87 -15.10 18.01
C GLY A 206 -2.60 -15.65 16.61
N ASP A 207 -3.02 -16.87 16.34
CA ASP A 207 -2.72 -17.56 15.09
C ASP A 207 -3.32 -16.84 13.86
N ASP A 208 -4.60 -16.48 13.89
CA ASP A 208 -5.21 -15.73 12.78
C ASP A 208 -4.56 -14.37 12.57
N TRP A 209 -4.11 -13.70 13.65
CA TRP A 209 -3.38 -12.44 13.55
C TRP A 209 -2.05 -12.61 12.80
N ARG A 210 -1.29 -13.68 13.13
CA ARG A 210 -0.02 -13.99 12.44
C ARG A 210 -0.24 -14.29 10.97
N GLU A 211 -1.28 -15.07 10.65
CA GLU A 211 -1.65 -15.39 9.26
C GLU A 211 -2.04 -14.13 8.47
N VAL A 212 -2.78 -13.19 9.08
CA VAL A 212 -3.15 -11.92 8.43
C VAL A 212 -1.94 -11.00 8.28
N VAL A 213 -1.01 -10.97 9.25
CA VAL A 213 0.26 -10.25 9.13
C VAL A 213 1.10 -10.80 7.98
N ASP A 214 1.24 -12.12 7.88
CA ASP A 214 1.96 -12.78 6.78
C ASP A 214 1.30 -12.50 5.42
N ALA A 215 -0.02 -12.53 5.38
CA ALA A 215 -0.78 -12.21 4.18
C ALA A 215 -0.54 -10.77 3.72
N ALA A 216 -0.64 -9.81 4.64
CA ALA A 216 -0.50 -8.39 4.33
C ALA A 216 0.94 -7.97 3.99
N VAL A 217 1.95 -8.57 4.64
CA VAL A 217 3.36 -8.19 4.46
C VAL A 217 4.06 -9.05 3.41
N LEU A 218 3.95 -10.37 3.52
CA LEU A 218 4.76 -11.27 2.71
C LEU A 218 4.04 -11.68 1.42
N MET A 219 2.82 -12.23 1.52
CA MET A 219 2.09 -12.73 0.36
C MET A 219 1.76 -11.61 -0.62
N ALA A 220 1.32 -10.44 -0.13
CA ALA A 220 1.07 -9.27 -0.98
C ALA A 220 2.35 -8.80 -1.72
N GLY A 221 3.52 -8.89 -1.08
CA GLY A 221 4.81 -8.58 -1.69
C GLY A 221 5.20 -9.56 -2.80
N VAL A 222 4.99 -10.86 -2.57
CA VAL A 222 5.26 -11.92 -3.57
C VAL A 222 4.40 -11.74 -4.82
N ILE A 223 3.12 -11.41 -4.67
CA ILE A 223 2.21 -11.15 -5.81
C ILE A 223 2.76 -10.04 -6.70
N GLY A 224 3.19 -8.92 -6.10
CA GLY A 224 3.82 -7.82 -6.83
C GLY A 224 5.14 -8.21 -7.50
N GLY A 225 5.94 -9.08 -6.87
CA GLY A 225 7.19 -9.60 -7.43
C GLY A 225 6.99 -10.52 -8.62
N MET A 226 5.93 -11.35 -8.63
CA MET A 226 5.60 -12.26 -9.72
C MET A 226 4.91 -11.55 -10.89
N GLY A 227 3.94 -10.69 -10.57
CA GLY A 227 3.05 -10.07 -11.56
C GLY A 227 3.51 -8.70 -12.06
N GLY A 228 4.49 -8.09 -11.41
CA GLY A 228 4.95 -6.74 -11.74
C GLY A 228 3.90 -5.66 -11.46
N ALA A 229 4.08 -4.50 -12.10
CA ALA A 229 3.22 -3.33 -11.90
C ALA A 229 1.75 -3.61 -12.22
N GLN A 230 1.47 -4.35 -13.29
CA GLN A 230 0.11 -4.67 -13.72
C GLN A 230 -0.71 -5.48 -12.71
N CYS A 231 -0.07 -6.28 -11.85
CA CYS A 231 -0.73 -7.02 -10.78
C CYS A 231 -0.68 -6.29 -9.42
N ARG A 232 -0.18 -5.06 -9.40
CA ARG A 232 0.08 -4.34 -8.17
C ARG A 232 -0.76 -3.10 -8.01
N THR A 233 -0.93 -2.33 -9.09
CA THR A 233 -1.51 -0.99 -9.05
C THR A 233 -2.35 -0.72 -10.30
N VAL A 234 -3.58 -0.22 -10.11
CA VAL A 234 -4.49 0.24 -11.16
C VAL A 234 -5.22 1.49 -10.67
N ALA A 235 -6.54 1.51 -10.63
CA ALA A 235 -7.31 2.68 -10.24
C ALA A 235 -7.32 2.92 -8.71
N ALA A 236 -7.28 1.88 -7.89
CA ALA A 236 -7.27 2.06 -6.44
C ALA A 236 -6.03 2.83 -5.96
N HIS A 237 -4.85 2.48 -6.48
CA HIS A 237 -3.61 3.18 -6.18
C HIS A 237 -3.54 4.55 -6.86
N ALA A 238 -4.07 4.70 -8.09
CA ALA A 238 -4.13 6.00 -8.76
C ALA A 238 -4.97 7.01 -7.97
N VAL A 239 -6.11 6.60 -7.42
CA VAL A 239 -6.95 7.42 -6.54
C VAL A 239 -6.23 7.75 -5.24
N HIS A 240 -5.55 6.76 -4.61
CA HIS A 240 -4.68 7.02 -3.46
C HIS A 240 -3.65 8.12 -3.78
N ASN A 241 -2.93 8.00 -4.89
CA ASN A 241 -1.92 8.97 -5.31
C ASN A 241 -2.53 10.37 -5.44
N GLY A 242 -3.66 10.49 -6.13
CA GLY A 242 -4.39 11.76 -6.26
C GLY A 242 -4.76 12.39 -4.92
N LEU A 243 -5.27 11.58 -3.98
CA LEU A 243 -5.65 12.05 -2.65
C LEU A 243 -4.47 12.53 -1.80
N THR A 244 -3.24 12.07 -2.07
CA THR A 244 -2.03 12.56 -1.37
C THR A 244 -1.71 14.02 -1.70
N HIS A 245 -2.17 14.53 -2.84
CA HIS A 245 -1.94 15.91 -3.27
C HIS A 245 -2.89 16.92 -2.63
N VAL A 246 -4.01 16.47 -2.09
CA VAL A 246 -5.06 17.36 -1.56
C VAL A 246 -5.25 17.28 -0.05
N SER A 247 -4.73 16.23 0.59
CA SER A 247 -4.87 16.07 2.04
C SER A 247 -3.71 15.29 2.66
N ALA A 248 -3.12 15.89 3.70
CA ALA A 248 -2.09 15.29 4.56
C ALA A 248 -2.62 15.07 6.00
N ASN A 249 -3.86 14.63 6.16
CA ASN A 249 -4.61 14.57 7.42
C ASN A 249 -4.29 13.36 8.32
N GLY A 250 -3.19 12.63 8.09
CA GLY A 250 -2.82 11.47 8.89
C GLY A 250 -3.55 10.18 8.52
N THR A 251 -4.32 10.15 7.42
CA THR A 251 -4.87 8.93 6.84
C THR A 251 -3.75 8.05 6.30
N LEU A 252 -3.75 6.77 6.66
CA LEU A 252 -2.72 5.83 6.25
C LEU A 252 -2.84 5.47 4.76
N HIS A 253 -1.72 5.02 4.16
CA HIS A 253 -1.67 4.57 2.76
C HIS A 253 -2.77 3.56 2.46
N GLY A 254 -2.81 2.45 3.19
CA GLY A 254 -3.78 1.38 2.95
C GLY A 254 -5.24 1.76 3.20
N GLU A 255 -5.52 2.76 4.04
CA GLU A 255 -6.87 3.31 4.19
C GLU A 255 -7.32 4.03 2.90
N LYS A 256 -6.43 4.85 2.31
CA LYS A 256 -6.72 5.50 1.02
C LYS A 256 -6.83 4.50 -0.12
N VAL A 257 -5.99 3.44 -0.12
CA VAL A 257 -6.07 2.36 -1.12
C VAL A 257 -7.37 1.58 -0.98
N ALA A 258 -7.78 1.23 0.24
CA ALA A 258 -9.06 0.58 0.50
C ALA A 258 -10.25 1.38 -0.04
N TYR A 259 -10.27 2.69 0.25
CA TYR A 259 -11.26 3.58 -0.35
C TYR A 259 -11.14 3.62 -1.89
N GLY A 260 -9.93 3.65 -2.42
CA GLY A 260 -9.66 3.60 -3.86
C GLY A 260 -10.21 2.35 -4.55
N ILE A 261 -10.25 1.19 -3.87
CA ILE A 261 -10.90 -0.02 -4.41
C ILE A 261 -12.40 0.21 -4.62
N LEU A 262 -13.08 0.88 -3.67
CA LEU A 262 -14.49 1.20 -3.82
C LEU A 262 -14.74 2.16 -4.99
N VAL A 263 -13.83 3.13 -5.20
CA VAL A 263 -13.86 4.04 -6.36
C VAL A 263 -13.66 3.24 -7.65
N GLN A 264 -12.66 2.35 -7.72
CA GLN A 264 -12.42 1.50 -8.89
C GLN A 264 -13.65 0.67 -9.25
N LEU A 265 -14.22 -0.04 -8.30
CA LEU A 265 -15.41 -0.85 -8.51
C LEU A 265 -16.62 0.01 -8.93
N ARG A 266 -16.70 1.25 -8.43
CA ARG A 266 -17.73 2.18 -8.86
C ARG A 266 -17.54 2.64 -10.31
N LEU A 267 -16.31 2.86 -10.75
CA LEU A 267 -15.99 3.13 -12.15
C LEU A 267 -16.36 1.97 -13.07
N GLU A 268 -16.05 0.73 -12.67
CA GLU A 268 -16.44 -0.49 -13.39
C GLU A 268 -17.97 -0.66 -13.48
N GLU A 269 -18.70 -0.25 -12.44
CA GLU A 269 -20.17 -0.29 -12.39
C GLU A 269 -20.76 0.81 -13.30
N MET A 270 -20.25 2.04 -13.25
CA MET A 270 -20.80 3.21 -13.95
C MET A 270 -20.49 3.21 -15.45
N GLY A 271 -19.28 2.83 -15.81
CA GLY A 271 -18.81 2.82 -17.22
C GLY A 271 -19.31 1.58 -17.98
N PRO A 272 -18.66 0.41 -17.84
CA PRO A 272 -19.07 -0.80 -18.56
C PRO A 272 -20.35 -1.46 -18.05
N GLY A 273 -20.93 -1.00 -16.93
CA GLY A 273 -22.13 -1.61 -16.34
C GLY A 273 -21.86 -2.97 -15.67
N ASN A 274 -20.67 -3.15 -15.09
CA ASN A 274 -20.24 -4.43 -14.49
C ASN A 274 -21.03 -4.74 -13.20
N VAL A 275 -22.01 -5.63 -13.30
CA VAL A 275 -22.84 -6.06 -12.14
C VAL A 275 -22.02 -6.79 -11.08
N LEU A 276 -20.95 -7.51 -11.46
CA LEU A 276 -20.08 -8.18 -10.51
C LEU A 276 -19.26 -7.17 -9.70
N ALA A 277 -18.84 -6.06 -10.30
CA ALA A 277 -18.19 -4.96 -9.60
C ALA A 277 -19.12 -4.31 -8.57
N ALA A 278 -20.39 -4.07 -8.93
CA ALA A 278 -21.40 -3.57 -8.01
C ALA A 278 -21.60 -4.51 -6.80
N THR A 279 -21.72 -5.81 -7.04
CA THR A 279 -21.85 -6.83 -6.00
C THR A 279 -20.61 -6.87 -5.10
N SER A 280 -19.41 -6.86 -5.69
CA SER A 280 -18.14 -6.86 -4.95
C SER A 280 -18.00 -5.61 -4.09
N ARG A 281 -18.41 -4.44 -4.60
CA ARG A 281 -18.40 -3.18 -3.84
C ARG A 281 -19.32 -3.28 -2.62
N GLN A 282 -20.53 -3.84 -2.74
CA GLN A 282 -21.44 -4.02 -1.61
C GLN A 282 -20.85 -4.99 -0.55
N GLN A 283 -20.21 -6.07 -0.97
CA GLN A 283 -19.53 -7.00 -0.07
C GLN A 283 -18.38 -6.31 0.67
N LEU A 284 -17.58 -5.49 -0.03
CA LEU A 284 -16.50 -4.72 0.59
C LEU A 284 -17.02 -3.68 1.58
N LEU A 285 -18.13 -3.01 1.30
CA LEU A 285 -18.72 -2.06 2.24
C LEU A 285 -19.11 -2.72 3.57
N GLN A 286 -19.60 -3.97 3.54
CA GLN A 286 -19.88 -4.76 4.74
C GLN A 286 -18.58 -5.15 5.46
N PHE A 287 -17.59 -5.67 4.74
CA PHE A 287 -16.29 -6.05 5.28
C PHE A 287 -15.57 -4.84 5.90
N TYR A 288 -15.58 -3.69 5.24
CA TYR A 288 -14.97 -2.46 5.75
C TYR A 288 -15.66 -1.97 7.04
N SER A 289 -16.98 -2.13 7.12
CA SER A 289 -17.72 -1.81 8.36
C SER A 289 -17.28 -2.65 9.55
N GLN A 290 -16.94 -3.94 9.32
CA GLN A 290 -16.48 -4.84 10.38
C GLN A 290 -15.07 -4.48 10.87
N LEU A 291 -14.19 -4.05 9.96
CA LEU A 291 -12.78 -3.78 10.26
C LEU A 291 -12.49 -2.33 10.64
N GLY A 292 -13.41 -1.39 10.36
CA GLY A 292 -13.18 0.03 10.51
C GLY A 292 -12.38 0.66 9.35
N LEU A 293 -12.41 0.06 8.15
CA LEU A 293 -11.85 0.65 6.93
C LEU A 293 -12.78 1.75 6.39
N PRO A 294 -12.23 2.80 5.77
CA PRO A 294 -13.04 3.90 5.25
C PRO A 294 -13.86 3.50 4.03
N LYS A 295 -15.10 3.94 3.98
CA LYS A 295 -16.06 3.72 2.90
C LYS A 295 -16.34 4.99 2.09
N SER A 296 -16.01 6.14 2.67
CA SER A 296 -16.26 7.47 2.10
C SER A 296 -15.11 8.42 2.39
N LEU A 297 -15.08 9.57 1.72
CA LEU A 297 -14.15 10.66 2.02
C LEU A 297 -14.32 11.15 3.47
N ALA A 298 -15.54 11.18 3.99
CA ALA A 298 -15.82 11.60 5.36
C ALA A 298 -15.16 10.67 6.39
N ASP A 299 -15.15 9.35 6.16
CA ASP A 299 -14.49 8.39 7.06
C ASP A 299 -12.96 8.60 7.15
N MET A 300 -12.40 9.28 6.15
CA MET A 300 -10.99 9.68 6.11
C MET A 300 -10.75 11.11 6.63
N GLY A 301 -11.78 11.81 7.14
CA GLY A 301 -11.68 13.22 7.52
C GLY A 301 -11.47 14.17 6.34
N MET A 302 -11.94 13.78 5.16
CA MET A 302 -11.85 14.54 3.91
C MET A 302 -13.22 15.10 3.45
N ASP A 303 -14.18 15.19 4.36
CA ASP A 303 -15.53 15.72 4.13
C ASP A 303 -15.57 17.19 3.72
N LYS A 304 -14.51 17.93 4.04
CA LYS A 304 -14.37 19.36 3.73
C LYS A 304 -13.61 19.67 2.44
N LEU A 305 -13.25 18.66 1.65
CA LEU A 305 -12.61 18.90 0.35
C LEU A 305 -13.57 19.69 -0.55
N THR A 306 -13.05 20.75 -1.15
CA THR A 306 -13.78 21.52 -2.15
C THR A 306 -13.88 20.75 -3.48
N VAL A 307 -14.82 21.12 -4.34
CA VAL A 307 -14.94 20.56 -5.69
C VAL A 307 -13.61 20.70 -6.46
N ALA A 308 -12.94 21.84 -6.33
CA ALA A 308 -11.64 22.07 -6.98
C ALA A 308 -10.54 21.11 -6.47
N GLN A 309 -10.52 20.78 -5.19
CA GLN A 309 -9.59 19.81 -4.62
C GLN A 309 -9.93 18.38 -5.07
N LEU A 310 -11.21 18.01 -5.14
CA LEU A 310 -11.62 16.71 -5.70
C LEU A 310 -11.22 16.60 -7.18
N GLN A 311 -11.44 17.66 -7.96
CA GLN A 311 -11.01 17.74 -9.35
C GLN A 311 -9.49 17.61 -9.47
N GLN A 312 -8.73 18.25 -8.59
CA GLN A 312 -7.26 18.11 -8.54
C GLN A 312 -6.85 16.66 -8.28
N ALA A 313 -7.44 16.00 -7.27
CA ALA A 313 -7.14 14.61 -6.96
C ALA A 313 -7.48 13.68 -8.14
N ALA A 314 -8.61 13.87 -8.78
CA ALA A 314 -9.04 13.10 -9.95
C ALA A 314 -8.13 13.36 -11.16
N THR A 315 -7.69 14.61 -11.39
CA THR A 315 -6.75 14.97 -12.46
C THR A 315 -5.40 14.29 -12.26
N VAL A 316 -4.87 14.27 -11.03
CA VAL A 316 -3.63 13.55 -10.72
C VAL A 316 -3.80 12.04 -10.93
N ALA A 317 -4.93 11.46 -10.51
CA ALA A 317 -5.23 10.05 -10.73
C ALA A 317 -5.30 9.67 -12.22
N CYS A 318 -5.62 10.61 -13.10
CA CYS A 318 -5.74 10.42 -14.56
C CYS A 318 -4.56 10.97 -15.36
N GLN A 319 -3.42 11.29 -14.74
CA GLN A 319 -2.22 11.71 -15.49
C GLN A 319 -1.80 10.66 -16.50
N ALA A 320 -1.10 11.05 -17.55
CA ALA A 320 -0.79 10.20 -18.70
C ALA A 320 0.01 8.93 -18.34
N ASP A 321 0.84 9.00 -17.31
CA ASP A 321 1.65 7.91 -16.75
C ASP A 321 0.98 7.16 -15.60
N SER A 322 -0.27 7.49 -15.28
CA SER A 322 -1.00 6.88 -14.16
C SER A 322 -1.41 5.43 -14.44
N ASP A 323 -1.34 4.63 -13.40
CA ASP A 323 -1.77 3.23 -13.40
C ASP A 323 -3.26 3.02 -13.69
N ILE A 324 -4.11 4.06 -13.59
CA ILE A 324 -5.54 3.98 -13.91
C ILE A 324 -5.78 3.54 -15.36
N HIS A 325 -4.83 3.85 -16.25
CA HIS A 325 -4.91 3.47 -17.68
C HIS A 325 -4.70 1.97 -17.94
N ARG A 326 -4.45 1.16 -16.88
CA ARG A 326 -4.51 -0.31 -16.95
C ARG A 326 -5.93 -0.86 -16.84
N LEU A 327 -6.93 -0.01 -16.56
CA LEU A 327 -8.34 -0.41 -16.71
C LEU A 327 -8.63 -0.78 -18.16
N PRO A 328 -9.49 -1.80 -18.43
CA PRO A 328 -9.85 -2.21 -19.79
C PRO A 328 -10.82 -1.24 -20.49
N PHE A 329 -11.01 -0.05 -19.95
CA PHE A 329 -11.84 1.03 -20.48
C PHE A 329 -11.23 2.39 -20.10
N SER A 330 -11.52 3.41 -20.93
CA SER A 330 -11.04 4.77 -20.67
C SER A 330 -11.81 5.43 -19.53
N VAL A 331 -11.10 6.21 -18.74
CA VAL A 331 -11.63 6.96 -17.60
C VAL A 331 -11.09 8.39 -17.66
N ASP A 332 -11.94 9.37 -17.43
CA ASP A 332 -11.59 10.77 -17.29
C ASP A 332 -11.72 11.29 -15.84
N PRO A 333 -11.18 12.48 -15.53
CA PRO A 333 -11.24 13.03 -14.17
C PRO A 333 -12.66 13.24 -13.64
N ASP A 334 -13.63 13.58 -14.46
CA ASP A 334 -15.01 13.82 -14.04
C ASP A 334 -15.67 12.50 -13.62
N GLN A 335 -15.39 11.42 -14.34
CA GLN A 335 -15.84 10.07 -13.96
C GLN A 335 -15.21 9.61 -12.65
N VAL A 336 -13.90 9.85 -12.45
CA VAL A 336 -13.23 9.55 -11.18
C VAL A 336 -13.85 10.34 -10.04
N MET A 337 -14.09 11.63 -10.21
CA MET A 337 -14.72 12.47 -9.21
C MET A 337 -16.14 11.99 -8.87
N ALA A 338 -16.95 11.65 -9.87
CA ALA A 338 -18.29 11.08 -9.66
C ALA A 338 -18.25 9.75 -8.91
N ALA A 339 -17.29 8.87 -9.22
CA ALA A 339 -17.08 7.63 -8.49
C ALA A 339 -16.63 7.88 -7.04
N MET A 340 -15.72 8.83 -6.80
CA MET A 340 -15.26 9.19 -5.45
C MET A 340 -16.40 9.64 -4.53
N VAL A 341 -17.36 10.41 -5.01
CA VAL A 341 -18.48 10.89 -4.18
C VAL A 341 -19.64 9.90 -4.07
N SER A 342 -19.61 8.77 -4.78
CA SER A 342 -20.70 7.79 -4.84
C SER A 342 -20.31 6.37 -4.42
N THR A 343 -19.21 6.19 -3.69
CA THR A 343 -18.73 4.86 -3.24
C THR A 343 -19.74 4.07 -2.43
N THR A 344 -20.60 4.74 -1.65
CA THR A 344 -21.63 4.14 -0.80
C THR A 344 -23.01 4.07 -1.45
N ALA A 345 -23.17 4.52 -2.70
CA ALA A 345 -24.44 4.46 -3.41
C ALA A 345 -24.95 3.01 -3.50
N PRO A 346 -26.29 2.78 -3.47
CA PRO A 346 -26.84 1.47 -3.75
C PRO A 346 -26.34 0.92 -5.10
N ALA A 347 -26.26 -0.40 -5.24
CA ALA A 347 -26.00 -1.01 -6.54
C ALA A 347 -27.11 -0.61 -7.51
N GLY A 348 -26.75 -0.16 -8.71
CA GLY A 348 -27.74 0.15 -9.75
C GLY A 348 -28.54 -1.10 -10.10
N SER A 349 -29.85 -0.98 -10.28
CA SER A 349 -30.65 -2.08 -10.79
C SER A 349 -30.19 -2.45 -12.21
N PRO A 350 -30.00 -3.75 -12.53
CA PRO A 350 -29.68 -4.14 -13.91
C PRO A 350 -30.85 -3.71 -14.82
N GLY A 351 -30.61 -2.72 -15.69
CA GLY A 351 -31.58 -2.28 -16.71
C GLY A 351 -32.19 -0.89 -16.58
N GLY A 352 -31.71 -0.06 -15.66
CA GLY A 352 -32.14 1.34 -15.61
C GLY A 352 -31.49 2.17 -16.73
N LYS A 353 -32.04 2.13 -17.95
CA LYS A 353 -31.86 3.25 -18.89
C LYS A 353 -32.43 4.48 -18.19
N THR A 354 -31.57 5.49 -17.97
CA THR A 354 -32.01 6.82 -17.54
C THR A 354 -33.20 7.22 -18.42
N PRO A 355 -34.38 7.57 -17.87
CA PRO A 355 -35.47 8.07 -18.71
C PRO A 355 -34.96 9.39 -19.30
N ILE A 356 -34.81 9.42 -20.63
CA ILE A 356 -34.68 10.65 -21.36
C ILE A 356 -35.90 11.48 -21.02
N SER A 357 -35.69 12.61 -20.32
CA SER A 357 -36.75 13.54 -19.99
C SER A 357 -37.49 13.95 -21.24
N THR A 358 -38.82 13.62 -21.29
CA THR A 358 -39.78 13.97 -22.36
C THR A 358 -40.04 15.48 -22.45
N ALA A 359 -39.07 16.35 -22.12
CA ALA A 359 -39.24 17.80 -22.14
C ALA A 359 -38.66 18.48 -23.38
N GLN A 360 -38.36 17.76 -24.47
CA GLN A 360 -37.82 18.34 -25.73
C GLN A 360 -38.61 17.93 -26.99
N LEU A 361 -39.89 17.65 -26.88
CA LEU A 361 -40.75 17.41 -28.07
C LEU A 361 -41.98 18.30 -28.05
N ILE A 362 -41.89 19.57 -27.78
CA ILE A 362 -42.94 20.56 -28.12
C ILE A 362 -42.22 21.90 -28.36
N THR A 363 -41.79 22.15 -29.55
CA THR A 363 -41.79 23.45 -30.24
C THR A 363 -41.18 23.25 -31.65
N SER A 364 -42.00 22.94 -32.62
CA SER A 364 -41.85 23.38 -34.01
C SER A 364 -43.21 23.22 -34.72
N GLU A 365 -44.00 24.23 -34.62
CA GLU A 365 -44.85 24.69 -35.72
C GLU A 365 -44.38 26.08 -36.11
#